data_b5d51852dec7a0cdd1a3f1f6990abd57
#
_entry.id   b5d51852dec7a0cdd1a3f1f6990abd57
#
_cell.length_a   1.000
_cell.length_b   1.000
_cell.length_c   1.000
_cell.angle_alpha   90.00
_cell.angle_beta   90.00
_cell.angle_gamma   90.00
#
_symmetry.space_group_name_H-M   'P 1'
#
loop_
_entity.id
_entity.type
_entity.pdbx_description
1 polymer ?
#
loop_
_entity_poly.entity_id
_entity_poly.type
_entity_poly.pdbx_seq_one_letter_code
_entity_poly.pdbx_strand_id
1 'polypeptide(L)'
;MDFIENRTFDEINIGDHATLTKTLTYDEIRLFSAMSGDINPSMVDQSFAESDDIHQTVGRAMWGGALISHILGRQLPGPGTQFIGQTLQFTHGVQLGDTITATCSVTSKNPSNRHVTFDCKCVNQQGETVVAGEVHVTAPEQKIRQPAAHLQPVRKKDPLGNYRAFIEKTHDLPPLPMAVVHPCDRESLLGAVESARMNLIQPLLIGPAARIHAVADHEGIDISGLDILPVEHSHAAAELAV
;
A
#
# COMPACT_ATOMS: atom_id res chain seq x y z
N MET A 1 -8.28 27.81 -6.22
CA MET A 1 -7.74 27.31 -4.91
C MET A 1 -8.90 26.74 -4.15
N ASP A 2 -8.80 25.48 -3.74
CA ASP A 2 -9.83 24.86 -2.91
C ASP A 2 -9.65 25.32 -1.47
N PHE A 3 -10.77 25.63 -0.81
CA PHE A 3 -10.79 26.01 0.60
C PHE A 3 -11.45 24.90 1.41
N ILE A 4 -10.96 24.71 2.63
CA ILE A 4 -11.63 23.93 3.66
C ILE A 4 -12.33 24.92 4.57
N GLU A 5 -13.61 24.67 4.81
CA GLU A 5 -14.46 25.52 5.64
C GLU A 5 -15.25 24.62 6.61
N ASN A 6 -15.38 25.06 7.86
CA ASN A 6 -16.20 24.35 8.84
C ASN A 6 -17.64 24.89 8.85
N ARG A 7 -18.53 24.15 9.53
CA ARG A 7 -19.80 24.64 10.05
C ARG A 7 -19.69 24.82 11.55
N THR A 8 -20.02 26.00 12.03
CA THR A 8 -20.08 26.27 13.47
C THR A 8 -21.28 25.57 14.10
N PHE A 9 -21.30 25.43 15.42
CA PHE A 9 -22.42 24.81 16.13
C PHE A 9 -23.79 25.43 15.72
N ASP A 10 -23.85 26.73 15.53
CA ASP A 10 -25.09 27.43 15.17
C ASP A 10 -25.53 27.21 13.72
N GLU A 11 -24.59 26.93 12.84
CA GLU A 11 -24.83 26.63 11.42
C GLU A 11 -25.26 25.17 11.17
N ILE A 12 -25.12 24.28 12.16
CA ILE A 12 -25.47 22.87 12.04
C ILE A 12 -26.95 22.69 12.42
N ASN A 13 -27.70 21.93 11.63
CA ASN A 13 -29.08 21.57 11.91
C ASN A 13 -29.25 20.05 12.06
N ILE A 14 -30.25 19.63 12.85
CA ILE A 14 -30.64 18.22 12.91
C ILE A 14 -31.11 17.80 11.52
N GLY A 15 -30.63 16.65 11.04
CA GLY A 15 -30.87 16.14 9.70
C GLY A 15 -29.78 16.55 8.67
N ASP A 16 -28.90 17.50 8.98
CA ASP A 16 -27.73 17.75 8.14
C ASP A 16 -26.89 16.49 8.04
N HIS A 17 -26.37 16.21 6.85
CA HIS A 17 -25.55 15.03 6.61
C HIS A 17 -24.40 15.33 5.64
N ALA A 18 -23.40 14.49 5.69
CA ALA A 18 -22.29 14.47 4.73
C ALA A 18 -21.92 13.03 4.38
N THR A 19 -21.43 12.85 3.16
CA THR A 19 -21.08 11.54 2.62
C THR A 19 -19.67 11.54 2.03
N LEU A 20 -19.05 10.37 2.08
CA LEU A 20 -17.75 10.09 1.45
C LEU A 20 -17.79 8.69 0.85
N THR A 21 -17.49 8.60 -0.43
CA THR A 21 -17.34 7.30 -1.11
C THR A 21 -15.87 7.05 -1.41
N LYS A 22 -15.38 5.86 -1.06
CA LYS A 22 -14.00 5.47 -1.26
C LYS A 22 -13.86 3.98 -1.50
N THR A 23 -12.99 3.61 -2.46
CA THR A 23 -12.66 2.21 -2.73
C THR A 23 -11.43 1.81 -1.92
N LEU A 24 -11.50 0.67 -1.22
CA LEU A 24 -10.38 0.12 -0.48
C LEU A 24 -9.33 -0.45 -1.43
N THR A 25 -8.15 0.14 -1.42
CA THR A 25 -7.01 -0.30 -2.23
C THR A 25 -5.98 -1.04 -1.39
N TYR A 26 -5.17 -1.88 -2.03
CA TYR A 26 -4.05 -2.56 -1.36
C TYR A 26 -3.08 -1.58 -0.70
N ASP A 27 -2.85 -0.42 -1.32
CA ASP A 27 -2.01 0.63 -0.77
C ASP A 27 -2.55 1.21 0.52
N GLU A 28 -3.87 1.37 0.63
CA GLU A 28 -4.51 1.87 1.85
C GLU A 28 -4.44 0.84 2.97
N ILE A 29 -4.61 -0.43 2.66
CA ILE A 29 -4.41 -1.52 3.63
C ILE A 29 -2.99 -1.46 4.19
N ARG A 30 -1.97 -1.38 3.32
CA ARG A 30 -0.57 -1.29 3.74
C ARG A 30 -0.27 -0.04 4.57
N LEU A 31 -0.80 1.12 4.14
CA LEU A 31 -0.60 2.38 4.87
C LEU A 31 -1.25 2.32 6.25
N PHE A 32 -2.47 1.79 6.33
CA PHE A 32 -3.18 1.63 7.60
C PHE A 32 -2.44 0.66 8.53
N SER A 33 -1.95 -0.46 8.01
CA SER A 33 -1.14 -1.42 8.75
C SER A 33 0.17 -0.81 9.26
N ALA A 34 0.87 -0.04 8.43
CA ALA A 34 2.10 0.63 8.83
C ALA A 34 1.87 1.68 9.93
N MET A 35 0.75 2.41 9.88
CA MET A 35 0.38 3.41 10.87
C MET A 35 -0.07 2.78 12.19
N SER A 36 -0.88 1.72 12.15
CA SER A 36 -1.45 1.07 13.33
C SER A 36 -0.49 0.07 14.00
N GLY A 37 0.56 -0.37 13.29
CA GLY A 37 1.43 -1.47 13.73
C GLY A 37 0.76 -2.85 13.64
N ASP A 38 -0.46 -2.93 13.13
CA ASP A 38 -1.22 -4.18 12.99
C ASP A 38 -0.82 -4.87 11.69
N ILE A 39 0.19 -5.72 11.77
CA ILE A 39 0.76 -6.51 10.66
C ILE A 39 0.22 -7.93 10.75
N ASN A 40 -1.04 -8.13 10.36
CA ASN A 40 -1.59 -9.47 10.22
C ASN A 40 -1.17 -10.04 8.85
N PRO A 41 -0.59 -11.26 8.78
CA PRO A 41 -0.16 -11.87 7.51
C PRO A 41 -1.23 -11.88 6.41
N SER A 42 -2.49 -12.16 6.73
CA SER A 42 -3.61 -12.12 5.76
C SER A 42 -3.86 -10.75 5.12
N MET A 43 -3.22 -9.70 5.61
CA MET A 43 -3.40 -8.33 5.13
C MET A 43 -2.19 -7.75 4.45
N VAL A 44 -1.02 -8.35 4.61
CA VAL A 44 0.25 -7.87 4.06
C VAL A 44 0.87 -8.84 3.07
N ASP A 45 0.44 -10.10 3.09
CA ASP A 45 0.91 -11.15 2.18
C ASP A 45 -0.28 -11.69 1.36
N GLN A 46 -0.29 -11.35 0.07
CA GLN A 46 -1.35 -11.75 -0.85
C GLN A 46 -1.35 -13.27 -1.07
N SER A 47 -0.19 -13.91 -1.07
CA SER A 47 -0.07 -15.36 -1.26
C SER A 47 -0.65 -16.13 -0.06
N PHE A 48 -0.46 -15.60 1.14
CA PHE A 48 -1.07 -16.14 2.35
C PHE A 48 -2.59 -15.93 2.36
N ALA A 49 -3.05 -14.74 1.93
CA ALA A 49 -4.48 -14.41 1.86
C ALA A 49 -5.24 -15.28 0.83
N GLU A 50 -4.57 -15.70 -0.24
CA GLU A 50 -5.14 -16.56 -1.28
C GLU A 50 -5.08 -18.06 -0.94
N SER A 51 -4.41 -18.44 0.17
CA SER A 51 -4.17 -19.86 0.51
C SER A 51 -5.41 -20.62 0.96
N ASP A 52 -6.44 -19.95 1.47
CA ASP A 52 -7.74 -20.53 1.80
C ASP A 52 -8.85 -19.45 1.91
N ASP A 53 -10.12 -19.91 1.98
CA ASP A 53 -11.31 -19.03 2.06
C ASP A 53 -11.37 -18.20 3.36
N ILE A 54 -10.59 -18.56 4.38
CA ILE A 54 -10.58 -17.88 5.69
C ILE A 54 -9.61 -16.70 5.67
N HIS A 55 -8.58 -16.76 4.83
CA HIS A 55 -7.48 -15.79 4.77
C HIS A 55 -7.65 -14.70 3.70
N GLN A 56 -8.85 -14.53 3.14
CA GLN A 56 -9.11 -13.46 2.18
C GLN A 56 -8.64 -12.11 2.72
N THR A 57 -8.04 -11.30 1.86
CA THR A 57 -7.56 -9.96 2.23
C THR A 57 -8.75 -9.10 2.65
N VAL A 58 -8.98 -9.02 3.95
CA VAL A 58 -10.07 -8.25 4.56
C VAL A 58 -9.52 -6.91 5.01
N GLY A 59 -10.18 -5.84 4.60
CA GLY A 59 -9.86 -4.48 5.07
C GLY A 59 -10.03 -4.38 6.59
N ARG A 60 -9.23 -3.52 7.21
CA ARG A 60 -9.33 -3.25 8.64
C ARG A 60 -10.72 -2.70 8.96
N ALA A 61 -11.38 -3.29 9.95
CA ALA A 61 -12.69 -2.80 10.41
C ALA A 61 -12.64 -1.28 10.72
N MET A 62 -11.58 -0.83 11.37
CA MET A 62 -11.36 0.59 11.68
C MET A 62 -11.10 1.49 10.46
N TRP A 63 -10.88 0.95 9.25
CA TRP A 63 -10.82 1.76 8.04
C TRP A 63 -12.16 2.46 7.76
N GLY A 64 -13.30 1.80 7.98
CA GLY A 64 -14.62 2.43 7.95
C GLY A 64 -14.76 3.56 8.98
N GLY A 65 -14.22 3.36 10.19
CA GLY A 65 -14.13 4.41 11.21
C GLY A 65 -13.27 5.60 10.78
N ALA A 66 -12.21 5.36 10.00
CA ALA A 66 -11.38 6.44 9.44
C ALA A 66 -12.13 7.26 8.38
N LEU A 67 -13.03 6.66 7.59
CA LEU A 67 -13.91 7.40 6.66
C LEU A 67 -14.89 8.30 7.42
N ILE A 68 -15.48 7.81 8.52
CA ILE A 68 -16.32 8.60 9.42
C ILE A 68 -15.51 9.77 9.99
N SER A 69 -14.31 9.51 10.50
CA SER A 69 -13.41 10.55 11.01
C SER A 69 -13.08 11.62 9.95
N HIS A 70 -12.87 11.20 8.69
CA HIS A 70 -12.65 12.12 7.58
C HIS A 70 -13.86 13.07 7.39
N ILE A 71 -15.08 12.51 7.36
CA ILE A 71 -16.30 13.32 7.20
C ILE A 71 -16.40 14.36 8.33
N LEU A 72 -16.28 13.91 9.57
CA LEU A 72 -16.48 14.78 10.74
C LEU A 72 -15.38 15.85 10.88
N GLY A 73 -14.15 15.50 10.55
CA GLY A 73 -13.01 16.43 10.67
C GLY A 73 -12.82 17.38 9.48
N ARG A 74 -13.43 17.07 8.30
CA ARG A 74 -13.20 17.83 7.07
C ARG A 74 -14.46 18.44 6.45
N GLN A 75 -15.63 17.81 6.64
CA GLN A 75 -16.86 18.18 5.92
C GLN A 75 -17.94 18.70 6.85
N LEU A 76 -18.32 17.93 7.90
CA LEU A 76 -19.43 18.27 8.79
C LEU A 76 -19.18 17.71 10.20
N PRO A 77 -18.90 18.51 11.22
CA PRO A 77 -18.71 19.95 11.23
C PRO A 77 -17.50 20.49 10.48
N GLY A 78 -16.44 19.70 10.27
CA GLY A 78 -15.22 20.11 9.59
C GLY A 78 -14.12 20.59 10.55
N PRO A 79 -13.19 21.45 10.09
CA PRO A 79 -12.06 21.91 10.88
C PRO A 79 -12.47 22.50 12.24
N GLY A 80 -11.74 22.11 13.29
CA GLY A 80 -12.02 22.52 14.68
C GLY A 80 -12.96 21.57 15.44
N THR A 81 -13.44 20.52 14.81
CA THR A 81 -14.23 19.45 15.47
C THR A 81 -13.36 18.67 16.45
N GLN A 82 -13.87 18.43 17.64
CA GLN A 82 -13.24 17.60 18.66
C GLN A 82 -14.07 16.35 18.92
N PHE A 83 -13.46 15.18 18.76
CA PHE A 83 -14.13 13.90 19.09
C PHE A 83 -14.26 13.75 20.60
N ILE A 84 -15.44 13.34 21.08
CA ILE A 84 -15.73 13.03 22.47
C ILE A 84 -15.76 11.52 22.67
N GLY A 85 -16.45 10.81 21.76
CA GLY A 85 -16.61 9.36 21.84
C GLY A 85 -17.35 8.81 20.65
N GLN A 86 -17.32 7.49 20.53
CA GLN A 86 -18.04 6.76 19.49
C GLN A 86 -18.43 5.38 19.97
N THR A 87 -19.52 4.86 19.42
CA THR A 87 -19.92 3.45 19.55
C THR A 87 -20.20 2.93 18.15
N LEU A 88 -19.31 2.09 17.63
CA LEU A 88 -19.40 1.54 16.28
C LEU A 88 -19.55 0.01 16.35
N GLN A 89 -20.43 -0.53 15.52
CA GLN A 89 -20.60 -1.95 15.28
C GLN A 89 -20.10 -2.27 13.87
N PHE A 90 -19.30 -3.31 13.75
CA PHE A 90 -18.76 -3.80 12.50
C PHE A 90 -19.51 -5.07 12.13
N THR A 91 -20.40 -4.97 11.15
CA THR A 91 -21.36 -6.04 10.82
C THR A 91 -20.87 -6.95 9.71
N HIS A 92 -20.06 -6.43 8.78
CA HIS A 92 -19.47 -7.19 7.68
C HIS A 92 -18.02 -6.75 7.44
N GLY A 93 -17.20 -7.68 6.96
CA GLY A 93 -15.84 -7.38 6.52
C GLY A 93 -15.85 -6.53 5.25
N VAL A 94 -14.83 -5.68 5.09
CA VAL A 94 -14.58 -4.93 3.86
C VAL A 94 -13.46 -5.61 3.10
N GLN A 95 -13.70 -6.00 1.86
CA GLN A 95 -12.72 -6.68 1.02
C GLN A 95 -11.93 -5.69 0.15
N LEU A 96 -10.76 -6.12 -0.30
CA LEU A 96 -9.98 -5.40 -1.28
C LEU A 96 -10.81 -5.16 -2.55
N GLY A 97 -10.88 -3.90 -2.99
CA GLY A 97 -11.70 -3.50 -4.14
C GLY A 97 -13.12 -3.07 -3.79
N ASP A 98 -13.59 -3.29 -2.55
CA ASP A 98 -14.90 -2.80 -2.13
C ASP A 98 -14.95 -1.27 -2.15
N THR A 99 -16.09 -0.76 -2.60
CA THR A 99 -16.40 0.69 -2.60
C THR A 99 -17.37 0.99 -1.48
N ILE A 100 -16.89 1.69 -0.47
CA ILE A 100 -17.66 2.02 0.73
C ILE A 100 -18.14 3.47 0.66
N THR A 101 -19.44 3.66 0.88
CA THR A 101 -20.07 4.96 1.08
C THR A 101 -20.36 5.15 2.57
N ALA A 102 -19.60 6.05 3.20
CA ALA A 102 -19.83 6.49 4.57
C ALA A 102 -20.77 7.69 4.57
N THR A 103 -21.74 7.69 5.48
CA THR A 103 -22.68 8.80 5.71
C THR A 103 -22.73 9.11 7.20
N CYS A 104 -22.63 10.38 7.57
CA CYS A 104 -22.82 10.86 8.93
C CYS A 104 -23.94 11.88 8.95
N SER A 105 -24.98 11.62 9.75
CA SER A 105 -26.19 12.46 9.85
C SER A 105 -26.38 13.00 11.27
N VAL A 106 -26.64 14.28 11.41
CA VAL A 106 -26.88 14.91 12.72
C VAL A 106 -28.22 14.45 13.29
N THR A 107 -28.18 13.81 14.46
CA THR A 107 -29.39 13.33 15.18
C THR A 107 -29.76 14.19 16.37
N SER A 108 -28.77 14.79 17.03
CA SER A 108 -29.05 15.70 18.17
C SER A 108 -27.98 16.77 18.35
N LYS A 109 -28.37 17.85 19.02
CA LYS A 109 -27.49 18.98 19.39
C LYS A 109 -27.75 19.38 20.83
N ASN A 110 -26.69 19.67 21.59
CA ASN A 110 -26.80 20.19 22.95
C ASN A 110 -26.13 21.57 23.04
N PRO A 111 -26.90 22.67 23.20
CA PRO A 111 -26.36 24.02 23.23
C PRO A 111 -25.48 24.33 24.45
N SER A 112 -25.68 23.63 25.59
CA SER A 112 -24.94 23.91 26.80
C SER A 112 -23.45 23.61 26.70
N ASN A 113 -23.07 22.68 25.84
CA ASN A 113 -21.68 22.21 25.67
C ASN A 113 -21.25 22.07 24.22
N ARG A 114 -22.10 22.51 23.27
CA ARG A 114 -21.89 22.39 21.80
C ARG A 114 -21.68 20.95 21.32
N HIS A 115 -22.18 20.00 22.06
CA HIS A 115 -22.12 18.61 21.63
C HIS A 115 -23.11 18.36 20.49
N VAL A 116 -22.66 17.61 19.50
CA VAL A 116 -23.46 17.14 18.37
C VAL A 116 -23.30 15.62 18.26
N THR A 117 -24.42 14.93 18.15
CA THR A 117 -24.44 13.49 17.94
C THR A 117 -24.73 13.20 16.48
N PHE A 118 -24.00 12.28 15.91
CA PHE A 118 -24.14 11.80 14.56
C PHE A 118 -24.52 10.32 14.56
N ASP A 119 -25.54 9.95 13.79
CA ASP A 119 -25.71 8.59 13.29
C ASP A 119 -24.81 8.39 12.09
N CYS A 120 -23.94 7.38 12.16
CA CYS A 120 -22.92 7.12 11.15
C CYS A 120 -23.13 5.71 10.56
N LYS A 121 -23.13 5.63 9.25
CA LYS A 121 -23.32 4.37 8.52
C LYS A 121 -22.35 4.28 7.34
N CYS A 122 -21.72 3.12 7.20
CA CYS A 122 -20.93 2.76 6.02
C CYS A 122 -21.60 1.60 5.30
N VAL A 123 -21.82 1.72 4.01
CA VAL A 123 -22.40 0.67 3.16
C VAL A 123 -21.46 0.34 2.00
N ASN A 124 -21.43 -0.93 1.60
CA ASN A 124 -20.66 -1.36 0.44
C ASN A 124 -21.45 -1.14 -0.87
N GLN A 125 -20.88 -1.50 -2.01
CA GLN A 125 -21.49 -1.35 -3.33
C GLN A 125 -22.74 -2.23 -3.55
N GLN A 126 -22.94 -3.26 -2.70
CA GLN A 126 -24.14 -4.11 -2.70
C GLN A 126 -25.27 -3.53 -1.82
N GLY A 127 -25.01 -2.44 -1.09
CA GLY A 127 -25.96 -1.84 -0.15
C GLY A 127 -25.94 -2.49 1.24
N GLU A 128 -25.00 -3.39 1.52
CA GLU A 128 -24.86 -4.02 2.83
C GLU A 128 -24.15 -3.09 3.80
N THR A 129 -24.65 -3.04 5.03
CA THR A 129 -24.05 -2.24 6.09
C THR A 129 -22.79 -2.93 6.61
N VAL A 130 -21.64 -2.25 6.52
CA VAL A 130 -20.35 -2.76 7.02
C VAL A 130 -19.98 -2.14 8.37
N VAL A 131 -20.35 -0.87 8.61
CA VAL A 131 -20.19 -0.19 9.90
C VAL A 131 -21.46 0.62 10.18
N ALA A 132 -21.93 0.62 11.42
CA ALA A 132 -22.99 1.49 11.89
C ALA A 132 -22.78 1.89 13.34
N GLY A 133 -23.24 3.07 13.73
CA GLY A 133 -23.21 3.51 15.11
C GLY A 133 -23.28 5.01 15.30
N GLU A 134 -22.99 5.46 16.50
CA GLU A 134 -23.06 6.86 16.87
C GLU A 134 -21.68 7.44 17.14
N VAL A 135 -21.51 8.70 16.77
CA VAL A 135 -20.32 9.49 17.11
C VAL A 135 -20.74 10.81 17.76
N HIS A 136 -20.04 11.17 18.82
CA HIS A 136 -20.26 12.39 19.57
C HIS A 136 -19.05 13.31 19.41
N VAL A 137 -19.34 14.56 19.06
CA VAL A 137 -18.28 15.57 18.86
C VAL A 137 -18.66 16.88 19.55
N THR A 138 -17.67 17.71 19.90
CA THR A 138 -17.86 19.12 20.16
C THR A 138 -17.69 19.88 18.84
N ALA A 139 -18.74 20.58 18.41
CA ALA A 139 -18.69 21.40 17.22
C ALA A 139 -17.91 22.71 17.45
N PRO A 140 -17.21 23.23 16.43
CA PRO A 140 -16.48 24.49 16.54
C PRO A 140 -17.43 25.66 16.75
N GLU A 141 -16.98 26.63 17.53
CA GLU A 141 -17.68 27.88 17.77
C GLU A 141 -17.32 28.95 16.73
N GLN A 142 -16.05 28.93 16.30
CA GLN A 142 -15.53 29.91 15.37
C GLN A 142 -15.49 29.38 13.94
N LYS A 143 -15.82 30.28 13.00
CA LYS A 143 -15.68 29.99 11.58
C LYS A 143 -14.22 29.88 11.18
N ILE A 144 -13.88 28.78 10.56
CA ILE A 144 -12.55 28.49 10.01
C ILE A 144 -12.68 28.35 8.51
N ARG A 145 -11.91 29.13 7.77
CA ARG A 145 -11.78 29.00 6.32
C ARG A 145 -10.31 29.13 5.95
N GLN A 146 -9.74 28.07 5.44
CA GLN A 146 -8.32 28.03 5.07
C GLN A 146 -8.14 27.36 3.71
N PRO A 147 -7.06 27.69 2.95
CA PRO A 147 -6.72 26.97 1.76
C PRO A 147 -6.57 25.47 2.08
N ALA A 148 -7.12 24.61 1.23
CA ALA A 148 -6.98 23.17 1.40
C ALA A 148 -5.50 22.79 1.34
N ALA A 149 -4.96 22.24 2.43
CA ALA A 149 -3.65 21.65 2.42
C ALA A 149 -3.73 20.34 1.61
N HIS A 150 -3.11 20.31 0.47
CA HIS A 150 -2.91 19.05 -0.25
C HIS A 150 -1.74 18.31 0.42
N LEU A 151 -2.07 17.25 1.15
CA LEU A 151 -1.05 16.29 1.54
C LEU A 151 -0.42 15.78 0.24
N GLN A 152 0.88 15.97 0.09
CA GLN A 152 1.59 15.27 -0.96
C GLN A 152 1.33 13.77 -0.74
N PRO A 153 1.05 13.01 -1.82
CA PRO A 153 0.90 11.59 -1.68
C PRO A 153 2.13 11.05 -0.92
N VAL A 154 1.87 10.26 0.12
CA VAL A 154 2.94 9.59 0.86
C VAL A 154 3.78 8.89 -0.19
N ARG A 155 4.98 9.44 -0.46
CA ARG A 155 5.88 8.84 -1.42
C ARG A 155 6.18 7.45 -0.88
N LYS A 156 5.63 6.43 -1.53
CA LYS A 156 6.11 5.08 -1.33
C LYS A 156 7.63 5.15 -1.47
N LYS A 157 8.39 4.76 -0.45
CA LYS A 157 9.73 4.28 -0.72
C LYS A 157 9.50 3.02 -1.55
N ASP A 158 9.53 3.18 -2.86
CA ASP A 158 9.67 2.03 -3.74
C ASP A 158 11.06 1.45 -3.42
N PRO A 159 11.15 0.29 -2.75
CA PRO A 159 12.45 -0.30 -2.42
C PRO A 159 13.31 -0.50 -3.67
N LEU A 160 12.65 -0.64 -4.81
CA LEU A 160 13.26 -0.82 -6.12
C LEU A 160 13.26 0.45 -6.98
N GLY A 161 12.73 1.57 -6.48
CA GLY A 161 12.62 2.81 -7.26
C GLY A 161 13.98 3.36 -7.69
N ASN A 162 14.97 3.30 -6.80
CA ASN A 162 16.34 3.65 -7.13
C ASN A 162 16.94 2.67 -8.14
N TYR A 163 16.64 1.39 -8.01
CA TYR A 163 17.08 0.36 -8.93
C TYR A 163 16.45 0.55 -10.32
N ARG A 164 15.13 0.77 -10.40
CA ARG A 164 14.45 1.05 -11.67
C ARG A 164 14.98 2.32 -12.35
N ALA A 165 15.14 3.39 -11.58
CA ALA A 165 15.72 4.64 -12.10
C ALA A 165 17.17 4.46 -12.57
N PHE A 166 17.92 3.54 -11.95
CA PHE A 166 19.26 3.17 -12.41
C PHE A 166 19.18 2.40 -13.73
N ILE A 167 18.32 1.38 -13.83
CA ILE A 167 18.10 0.61 -15.07
C ILE A 167 17.64 1.51 -16.22
N GLU A 168 16.70 2.43 -15.99
CA GLU A 168 16.27 3.40 -17.01
C GLU A 168 17.43 4.25 -17.54
N LYS A 169 18.37 4.66 -16.69
CA LYS A 169 19.54 5.44 -17.11
C LYS A 169 20.56 4.63 -17.90
N THR A 170 20.57 3.31 -17.75
CA THR A 170 21.52 2.43 -18.45
C THR A 170 20.95 1.86 -19.75
N HIS A 171 19.66 2.10 -20.04
CA HIS A 171 18.96 1.51 -21.18
C HIS A 171 19.66 1.78 -22.54
N ASP A 172 20.22 2.96 -22.72
CA ASP A 172 20.87 3.38 -23.97
C ASP A 172 22.39 3.13 -23.97
N LEU A 173 22.92 2.51 -22.90
CA LEU A 173 24.35 2.19 -22.80
C LEU A 173 24.63 0.79 -23.36
N PRO A 174 25.82 0.56 -23.95
CA PRO A 174 26.21 -0.78 -24.34
C PRO A 174 26.40 -1.66 -23.07
N PRO A 175 26.06 -2.97 -23.13
CA PRO A 175 26.24 -3.86 -22.01
C PRO A 175 27.72 -3.95 -21.61
N LEU A 176 27.98 -3.96 -20.31
CA LEU A 176 29.33 -4.03 -19.77
C LEU A 176 29.86 -5.48 -19.86
N PRO A 177 30.98 -5.79 -20.54
CA PRO A 177 31.61 -7.09 -20.46
C PRO A 177 31.96 -7.43 -19.00
N MET A 178 31.50 -8.58 -18.51
CA MET A 178 31.66 -8.97 -17.10
C MET A 178 31.97 -10.44 -16.94
N ALA A 179 33.07 -10.74 -16.22
CA ALA A 179 33.39 -12.09 -15.80
C ALA A 179 32.52 -12.48 -14.58
N VAL A 180 31.76 -13.56 -14.70
CA VAL A 180 30.98 -14.13 -13.59
C VAL A 180 31.71 -15.37 -13.09
N VAL A 181 32.33 -15.24 -11.93
CA VAL A 181 33.26 -16.23 -11.38
C VAL A 181 32.50 -17.32 -10.64
N HIS A 182 32.64 -18.57 -11.10
CA HIS A 182 32.13 -19.79 -10.48
C HIS A 182 30.61 -19.76 -10.17
N PRO A 183 29.74 -19.41 -11.12
CA PRO A 183 28.29 -19.35 -10.91
C PRO A 183 27.66 -20.77 -10.83
N CYS A 184 27.98 -21.48 -9.75
CA CYS A 184 27.57 -22.85 -9.50
C CYS A 184 26.48 -22.94 -8.43
N ASP A 185 25.72 -21.90 -8.22
CA ASP A 185 24.50 -21.82 -7.40
C ASP A 185 23.43 -21.02 -8.13
N ARG A 186 22.17 -21.17 -7.67
CA ARG A 186 21.00 -20.56 -8.30
C ARG A 186 21.10 -19.02 -8.38
N GLU A 187 21.44 -18.39 -7.26
CA GLU A 187 21.44 -16.91 -7.16
C GLU A 187 22.49 -16.28 -8.07
N SER A 188 23.69 -16.82 -8.07
CA SER A 188 24.80 -16.32 -8.92
C SER A 188 24.48 -16.49 -10.41
N LEU A 189 23.93 -17.65 -10.80
CA LEU A 189 23.61 -17.93 -12.19
C LEU A 189 22.40 -17.11 -12.66
N LEU A 190 21.33 -17.06 -11.86
CA LEU A 190 20.15 -16.29 -12.18
C LEU A 190 20.46 -14.79 -12.27
N GLY A 191 21.27 -14.25 -11.33
CA GLY A 191 21.69 -12.87 -11.35
C GLY A 191 22.45 -12.48 -12.63
N ALA A 192 23.31 -13.35 -13.13
CA ALA A 192 24.03 -13.15 -14.40
C ALA A 192 23.06 -13.14 -15.60
N VAL A 193 22.14 -14.12 -15.67
CA VAL A 193 21.15 -14.24 -16.75
C VAL A 193 20.18 -13.05 -16.78
N GLU A 194 19.63 -12.68 -15.63
CA GLU A 194 18.71 -11.52 -15.54
C GLU A 194 19.41 -10.21 -15.89
N SER A 195 20.66 -10.00 -15.46
CA SER A 195 21.43 -8.81 -15.83
C SER A 195 21.74 -8.75 -17.33
N ALA A 196 21.99 -9.92 -17.95
CA ALA A 196 22.18 -10.00 -19.40
C ALA A 196 20.88 -9.72 -20.16
N ARG A 197 19.74 -10.27 -19.70
CA ARG A 197 18.42 -10.00 -20.28
C ARG A 197 18.01 -8.52 -20.21
N MET A 198 18.44 -7.83 -19.17
CA MET A 198 18.24 -6.39 -19.03
C MET A 198 19.24 -5.54 -19.81
N ASN A 199 20.12 -6.15 -20.60
CA ASN A 199 21.19 -5.50 -21.37
C ASN A 199 22.17 -4.67 -20.49
N LEU A 200 22.34 -5.07 -19.22
CA LEU A 200 23.28 -4.40 -18.31
C LEU A 200 24.71 -4.92 -18.47
N ILE A 201 24.83 -6.22 -18.68
CA ILE A 201 26.13 -6.90 -18.81
C ILE A 201 26.12 -7.87 -20.00
N GLN A 202 27.33 -8.11 -20.52
CA GLN A 202 27.64 -9.25 -21.39
C GLN A 202 28.46 -10.23 -20.55
N PRO A 203 27.82 -11.26 -19.95
CA PRO A 203 28.50 -12.14 -19.01
C PRO A 203 29.35 -13.17 -19.73
N LEU A 204 30.57 -13.37 -19.19
CA LEU A 204 31.41 -14.54 -19.46
C LEU A 204 31.39 -15.41 -18.19
N LEU A 205 30.78 -16.58 -18.26
CA LEU A 205 30.69 -17.50 -17.13
C LEU A 205 32.01 -18.28 -17.01
N ILE A 206 32.74 -18.11 -15.90
CA ILE A 206 34.03 -18.79 -15.68
C ILE A 206 33.88 -19.80 -14.54
N GLY A 207 33.99 -21.13 -14.88
CA GLY A 207 33.79 -22.16 -13.86
C GLY A 207 33.70 -23.58 -14.43
N PRO A 208 33.43 -24.57 -13.56
CA PRO A 208 33.24 -25.97 -14.01
C PRO A 208 31.96 -26.08 -14.85
N ALA A 209 32.11 -26.17 -16.16
CA ALA A 209 30.99 -26.18 -17.12
C ALA A 209 29.90 -27.18 -16.76
N ALA A 210 30.27 -28.41 -16.39
CA ALA A 210 29.33 -29.46 -16.02
C ALA A 210 28.44 -29.03 -14.78
N ARG A 211 29.01 -28.32 -13.81
CA ARG A 211 28.26 -27.85 -12.64
C ARG A 211 27.34 -26.68 -13.00
N ILE A 212 27.81 -25.76 -13.85
CA ILE A 212 27.02 -24.63 -14.33
C ILE A 212 25.77 -25.14 -15.07
N HIS A 213 25.98 -26.11 -16.01
CA HIS A 213 24.85 -26.76 -16.72
C HIS A 213 23.92 -27.51 -15.77
N ALA A 214 24.45 -28.24 -14.79
CA ALA A 214 23.61 -28.98 -13.84
C ALA A 214 22.72 -28.05 -13.00
N VAL A 215 23.25 -26.88 -12.59
CA VAL A 215 22.45 -25.85 -11.88
C VAL A 215 21.42 -25.25 -12.82
N ALA A 216 21.78 -24.91 -14.04
CA ALA A 216 20.86 -24.37 -15.04
C ALA A 216 19.69 -25.32 -15.32
N ASP A 217 19.98 -26.60 -15.53
CA ASP A 217 18.96 -27.64 -15.78
C ASP A 217 18.05 -27.87 -14.58
N HIS A 218 18.64 -27.95 -13.37
CA HIS A 218 17.89 -28.17 -12.13
C HIS A 218 16.93 -27.00 -11.80
N GLU A 219 17.39 -25.78 -12.01
CA GLU A 219 16.64 -24.55 -11.66
C GLU A 219 15.82 -24.00 -12.83
N GLY A 220 15.90 -24.63 -14.00
CA GLY A 220 15.19 -24.18 -15.22
C GLY A 220 15.68 -22.81 -15.73
N ILE A 221 16.97 -22.51 -15.54
CA ILE A 221 17.59 -21.26 -15.97
C ILE A 221 18.14 -21.44 -17.39
N ASP A 222 17.64 -20.65 -18.33
CA ASP A 222 18.13 -20.67 -19.71
C ASP A 222 19.45 -19.89 -19.82
N ILE A 223 20.53 -20.61 -20.07
CA ILE A 223 21.90 -20.09 -20.31
C ILE A 223 22.31 -20.17 -21.77
N SER A 224 21.38 -20.48 -22.68
CA SER A 224 21.63 -20.55 -24.12
C SER A 224 22.12 -19.17 -24.63
N GLY A 225 23.22 -19.18 -25.33
CA GLY A 225 23.83 -17.94 -25.84
C GLY A 225 24.79 -17.22 -24.87
N LEU A 226 25.05 -17.75 -23.69
CA LEU A 226 26.10 -17.27 -22.80
C LEU A 226 27.39 -18.06 -23.01
N ASP A 227 28.52 -17.35 -23.06
CA ASP A 227 29.82 -17.96 -23.18
C ASP A 227 30.28 -18.54 -21.84
N ILE A 228 30.77 -19.78 -21.86
CA ILE A 228 31.33 -20.45 -20.67
C ILE A 228 32.81 -20.74 -20.92
N LEU A 229 33.65 -20.20 -20.04
CA LEU A 229 35.08 -20.49 -20.00
C LEU A 229 35.34 -21.58 -18.95
N PRO A 230 35.60 -22.83 -19.35
CA PRO A 230 35.66 -23.93 -18.42
C PRO A 230 36.97 -23.92 -17.61
N VAL A 231 36.84 -24.06 -16.28
CA VAL A 231 37.93 -24.24 -15.32
C VAL A 231 37.53 -25.25 -14.27
N GLU A 232 38.49 -25.90 -13.61
CA GLU A 232 38.19 -27.03 -12.70
C GLU A 232 37.62 -26.60 -11.36
N HIS A 233 38.05 -25.41 -10.82
CA HIS A 233 37.67 -24.95 -9.48
C HIS A 233 37.64 -23.45 -9.37
N SER A 234 37.08 -22.95 -8.25
CA SER A 234 36.83 -21.52 -8.02
C SER A 234 38.06 -20.63 -7.99
N HIS A 235 39.21 -21.14 -7.49
CA HIS A 235 40.47 -20.40 -7.49
C HIS A 235 40.96 -20.13 -8.92
N ALA A 236 40.97 -21.17 -9.77
CA ALA A 236 41.35 -21.01 -11.17
C ALA A 236 40.38 -20.08 -11.92
N ALA A 237 39.07 -20.08 -11.55
CA ALA A 237 38.11 -19.15 -12.11
C ALA A 237 38.39 -17.69 -11.71
N ALA A 238 38.81 -17.47 -10.45
CA ALA A 238 39.16 -16.14 -9.98
C ALA A 238 40.49 -15.60 -10.59
N GLU A 239 41.49 -16.47 -10.73
CA GLU A 239 42.77 -16.10 -11.38
C GLU A 239 42.57 -15.74 -12.86
N LEU A 240 41.65 -16.40 -13.54
CA LEU A 240 41.40 -16.18 -14.97
C LEU A 240 40.54 -14.93 -15.25
N ALA A 241 39.81 -14.46 -14.24
CA ALA A 241 38.90 -13.32 -14.35
C ALA A 241 39.61 -11.96 -14.20
N VAL A 242 40.87 -11.92 -13.83
CA VAL A 242 41.73 -10.75 -13.65
C VAL A 242 42.66 -10.57 -14.85
#